data_8a446e5727a7724fce1119ed30dff6b4
#
_entry.id   8a446e5727a7724fce1119ed30dff6b4
#
_cell.length_a   1.000
_cell.length_b   1.000
_cell.length_c   1.000
_cell.angle_alpha   90.00
_cell.angle_beta   90.00
_cell.angle_gamma   90.00
#
_symmetry.space_group_name_H-M   'P 1'
#
loop_
_entity.id
_entity.type
_entity.pdbx_description
1 polymer ?
#
loop_
_entity_poly.entity_id
_entity_poly.type
_entity_poly.pdbx_seq_one_letter_code
_entity_poly.pdbx_strand_id
1 'polypeptide(L)'
;MNIPADLKYTKSHEWVRVEADGSLAVGITHHAQDLLGDMVFVENPAVGRTVSAGEECAVVESVKAASDVYAPVAGEITAANSELEGSPEKINQDPYGAWMFKLKPVDATAVAGLLDAAAYHALVEAEAH
;
A
#
# COMPACT_ATOMS: atom_id res chain seq x y z
N MET A 1 1.75 2.38 17.76
CA MET A 1 1.71 2.11 16.32
C MET A 1 0.99 3.25 15.62
N ASN A 2 1.52 3.71 14.49
CA ASN A 2 0.94 4.83 13.75
C ASN A 2 -0.06 4.32 12.71
N ILE A 3 -1.33 4.69 12.87
CA ILE A 3 -2.42 4.36 11.94
C ILE A 3 -3.18 5.66 11.67
N PRO A 4 -2.76 6.43 10.63
CA PRO A 4 -3.42 7.70 10.33
C PRO A 4 -4.92 7.57 10.10
N ALA A 5 -5.70 8.48 10.69
CA ALA A 5 -7.15 8.42 10.68
C ALA A 5 -7.75 8.87 9.33
N ASP A 6 -6.96 9.55 8.50
CA ASP A 6 -7.43 10.10 7.22
C ASP A 6 -7.18 9.17 6.03
N LEU A 7 -6.67 7.96 6.28
CA LEU A 7 -6.39 6.97 5.24
C LEU A 7 -7.40 5.82 5.31
N LYS A 8 -7.41 5.01 4.25
CA LYS A 8 -8.10 3.73 4.23
C LYS A 8 -7.07 2.61 4.19
N TYR A 9 -7.49 1.40 4.51
CA TYR A 9 -6.57 0.28 4.69
C TYR A 9 -7.16 -1.00 4.12
N THR A 10 -6.27 -1.96 3.81
CA THR A 10 -6.67 -3.30 3.39
C THR A 10 -6.27 -4.33 4.44
N LYS A 11 -6.83 -5.53 4.31
CA LYS A 11 -6.49 -6.66 5.20
C LYS A 11 -5.07 -7.15 4.99
N SER A 12 -4.47 -6.85 3.84
CA SER A 12 -3.10 -7.24 3.52
C SER A 12 -2.08 -6.13 3.83
N HIS A 13 -2.52 -5.11 4.59
CA HIS A 13 -1.65 -4.07 5.13
C HIS A 13 -1.14 -3.07 4.10
N GLU A 14 -1.98 -2.73 3.13
CA GLU A 14 -1.75 -1.56 2.28
C GLU A 14 -2.56 -0.39 2.83
N TRP A 15 -1.99 0.83 2.75
CA TRP A 15 -2.74 2.05 3.01
C TRP A 15 -3.14 2.70 1.69
N VAL A 16 -4.24 3.45 1.72
CA VAL A 16 -4.79 4.12 0.54
C VAL A 16 -5.12 5.55 0.91
N ARG A 17 -4.61 6.49 0.10
CA ARG A 17 -4.91 7.92 0.25
C ARG A 17 -5.60 8.39 -1.02
N VAL A 18 -6.78 9.01 -0.87
CA VAL A 18 -7.50 9.58 -2.00
C VAL A 18 -6.86 10.92 -2.35
N GLU A 19 -6.40 11.05 -3.58
CA GLU A 19 -5.78 12.28 -4.07
C GLU A 19 -6.84 13.25 -4.60
N ALA A 20 -6.47 14.52 -4.78
CA ALA A 20 -7.38 15.57 -5.21
C ALA A 20 -8.01 15.29 -6.58
N ASP A 21 -7.30 14.57 -7.46
CA ASP A 21 -7.77 14.23 -8.80
C ASP A 21 -8.61 12.94 -8.85
N GLY A 22 -8.86 12.33 -7.68
CA GLY A 22 -9.63 11.09 -7.59
C GLY A 22 -8.79 9.83 -7.71
N SER A 23 -7.50 9.95 -8.03
CA SER A 23 -6.60 8.79 -8.02
C SER A 23 -6.29 8.38 -6.57
N LEU A 24 -5.79 7.16 -6.41
CA LEU A 24 -5.44 6.61 -5.11
C LEU A 24 -3.93 6.40 -5.03
N ALA A 25 -3.30 6.95 -3.98
CA ALA A 25 -1.91 6.61 -3.67
C ALA A 25 -1.92 5.41 -2.73
N VAL A 26 -1.07 4.44 -2.99
CA VAL A 26 -1.02 3.16 -2.26
C VAL A 26 0.39 2.89 -1.79
N GLY A 27 0.51 2.46 -0.55
CA GLY A 27 1.77 2.01 0.03
C GLY A 27 1.50 0.96 1.09
N ILE A 28 2.54 0.54 1.80
CA ILE A 28 2.39 -0.42 2.90
C ILE A 28 2.40 0.32 4.23
N THR A 29 1.69 -0.25 5.21
CA THR A 29 1.52 0.39 6.51
C THR A 29 2.77 0.30 7.37
N HIS A 30 2.79 1.08 8.45
CA HIS A 30 3.84 0.96 9.46
C HIS A 30 3.95 -0.47 9.99
N HIS A 31 2.80 -1.11 10.25
CA HIS A 31 2.76 -2.48 10.74
C HIS A 31 3.44 -3.45 9.75
N ALA A 32 3.15 -3.29 8.45
CA ALA A 32 3.73 -4.16 7.43
C ALA A 32 5.26 -4.01 7.37
N GLN A 33 5.77 -2.77 7.37
CA GLN A 33 7.21 -2.58 7.30
C GLN A 33 7.91 -3.03 8.58
N ASP A 34 7.23 -2.90 9.72
CA ASP A 34 7.77 -3.36 10.99
C ASP A 34 7.94 -4.88 11.03
N LEU A 35 6.94 -5.61 10.53
CA LEU A 35 6.99 -7.06 10.42
C LEU A 35 8.07 -7.53 9.45
N LEU A 36 8.24 -6.83 8.33
CA LEU A 36 9.19 -7.22 7.29
C LEU A 36 10.63 -6.87 7.65
N GLY A 37 10.85 -5.75 8.35
CA GLY A 37 12.19 -5.28 8.65
C GLY A 37 12.77 -4.44 7.53
N ASP A 38 14.09 -4.31 7.50
CA ASP A 38 14.76 -3.40 6.55
C ASP A 38 14.52 -3.79 5.10
N MET A 39 13.96 -2.86 4.33
CA MET A 39 13.67 -3.07 2.91
C MET A 39 14.95 -2.96 2.09
N VAL A 40 15.13 -3.90 1.16
CA VAL A 40 16.31 -3.95 0.29
C VAL A 40 15.94 -3.91 -1.20
N PHE A 41 14.67 -4.14 -1.55
CA PHE A 41 14.23 -4.16 -2.93
C PHE A 41 12.75 -3.81 -3.06
N VAL A 42 12.40 -3.02 -4.07
CA VAL A 42 11.01 -2.69 -4.41
C VAL A 42 10.84 -2.85 -5.90
N GLU A 43 9.78 -3.57 -6.32
CA GLU A 43 9.38 -3.65 -7.71
C GLU A 43 7.95 -3.11 -7.81
N ASN A 44 7.79 -1.99 -8.51
CA ASN A 44 6.50 -1.35 -8.71
C ASN A 44 5.83 -1.85 -9.99
N PRO A 45 4.48 -1.75 -10.09
CA PRO A 45 3.78 -2.14 -11.31
C PRO A 45 4.08 -1.17 -12.45
N ALA A 46 3.92 -1.66 -13.68
CA ALA A 46 4.07 -0.81 -14.85
C ALA A 46 2.91 0.18 -14.96
N VAL A 47 3.23 1.43 -15.29
CA VAL A 47 2.22 2.45 -15.56
C VAL A 47 1.41 2.03 -16.80
N GLY A 48 0.10 2.15 -16.72
CA GLY A 48 -0.82 1.73 -17.77
C GLY A 48 -1.39 0.33 -17.58
N ARG A 49 -0.84 -0.44 -16.63
CA ARG A 49 -1.38 -1.78 -16.34
C ARG A 49 -2.74 -1.66 -15.66
N THR A 50 -3.69 -2.49 -16.09
CA THR A 50 -4.99 -2.62 -15.43
C THR A 50 -4.93 -3.76 -14.44
N VAL A 51 -5.42 -3.53 -13.23
CA VAL A 51 -5.40 -4.53 -12.15
C VAL A 51 -6.79 -4.73 -11.58
N SER A 52 -7.03 -5.94 -11.06
CA SER A 52 -8.26 -6.26 -10.33
C SER A 52 -8.03 -6.07 -8.83
N ALA A 53 -9.11 -5.90 -8.07
CA ALA A 53 -9.00 -5.82 -6.62
C ALA A 53 -8.38 -7.11 -6.08
N GLY A 54 -7.37 -6.97 -5.23
CA GLY A 54 -6.66 -8.11 -4.65
C GLY A 54 -5.62 -8.75 -5.56
N GLU A 55 -5.39 -8.21 -6.75
CA GLU A 55 -4.36 -8.72 -7.66
C GLU A 55 -2.97 -8.27 -7.19
N GLU A 56 -1.99 -9.15 -7.30
CA GLU A 56 -0.60 -8.82 -6.98
C GLU A 56 -0.09 -7.80 -8.00
N CYS A 57 0.40 -6.65 -7.53
CA CYS A 57 0.86 -5.62 -8.46
C CYS A 57 2.23 -5.07 -8.13
N ALA A 58 2.73 -5.25 -6.92
CA ALA A 58 4.08 -4.82 -6.54
C ALA A 58 4.70 -5.86 -5.61
N VAL A 59 6.03 -5.78 -5.45
CA VAL A 59 6.77 -6.67 -4.54
C VAL A 59 7.71 -5.82 -3.71
N VAL A 60 7.80 -6.12 -2.42
CA VAL A 60 8.83 -5.57 -1.55
C VAL A 60 9.65 -6.73 -0.99
N GLU A 61 10.96 -6.57 -0.91
CA GLU A 61 11.83 -7.56 -0.29
C GLU A 61 12.59 -6.90 0.84
N SER A 62 12.61 -7.58 1.96
CA SER A 62 13.39 -7.17 3.13
C SER A 62 14.55 -8.13 3.33
N VAL A 63 15.38 -7.84 4.33
CA VAL A 63 16.46 -8.75 4.72
C VAL A 63 15.94 -10.11 5.20
N LYS A 64 14.66 -10.21 5.55
CA LYS A 64 14.06 -11.43 6.08
C LYS A 64 13.18 -12.18 5.06
N ALA A 65 12.44 -11.45 4.22
CA ALA A 65 11.39 -12.06 3.41
C ALA A 65 11.00 -11.18 2.22
N ALA A 66 10.33 -11.79 1.24
CA ALA A 66 9.66 -11.08 0.16
C ALA A 66 8.17 -11.08 0.41
N SER A 67 7.48 -10.02 0.00
CA SER A 67 6.04 -9.90 0.17
C SER A 67 5.42 -9.24 -1.04
N ASP A 68 4.27 -9.75 -1.48
CA ASP A 68 3.48 -9.13 -2.54
C ASP A 68 2.68 -7.96 -1.97
N VAL A 69 2.49 -6.94 -2.80
CA VAL A 69 1.60 -5.82 -2.49
C VAL A 69 0.43 -5.91 -3.45
N TYR A 70 -0.78 -5.91 -2.91
CA TYR A 70 -1.99 -6.17 -3.69
C TYR A 70 -2.71 -4.87 -4.00
N ALA A 71 -3.41 -4.84 -5.15
CA ALA A 71 -4.23 -3.70 -5.51
C ALA A 71 -5.43 -3.62 -4.56
N PRO A 72 -5.69 -2.47 -3.93
CA PRO A 72 -6.80 -2.36 -2.99
C PRO A 72 -8.16 -2.39 -3.67
N VAL A 73 -8.23 -1.89 -4.91
CA VAL A 73 -9.45 -1.88 -5.74
C VAL A 73 -9.03 -2.08 -7.19
N ALA A 74 -9.99 -2.42 -8.04
CA ALA A 74 -9.74 -2.53 -9.48
C ALA A 74 -9.48 -1.15 -10.07
N GLY A 75 -8.51 -1.05 -10.97
CA GLY A 75 -8.19 0.22 -11.62
C GLY A 75 -6.98 0.13 -12.53
N GLU A 76 -6.57 1.30 -13.03
CA GLU A 76 -5.40 1.42 -13.90
C GLU A 76 -4.27 2.10 -13.13
N ILE A 77 -3.07 1.55 -13.24
CA ILE A 77 -1.87 2.14 -12.63
C ILE A 77 -1.51 3.41 -13.39
N THR A 78 -1.52 4.55 -12.70
CA THR A 78 -1.26 5.85 -13.33
C THR A 78 0.12 6.41 -13.00
N ALA A 79 0.73 5.95 -11.91
CA ALA A 79 2.07 6.40 -11.53
C ALA A 79 2.75 5.33 -10.68
N ALA A 80 4.08 5.29 -10.75
CA ALA A 80 4.90 4.43 -9.90
C ALA A 80 6.01 5.28 -9.31
N ASN A 81 6.30 5.11 -8.02
CA ASN A 81 7.33 5.88 -7.33
C ASN A 81 8.69 5.24 -7.52
N SER A 82 9.37 5.63 -8.59
CA SER A 82 10.68 5.05 -8.93
C SER A 82 11.76 5.34 -7.89
N GLU A 83 11.56 6.35 -7.05
CA GLU A 83 12.50 6.68 -5.98
C GLU A 83 12.67 5.51 -5.01
N LEU A 84 11.61 4.76 -4.75
CA LEU A 84 11.67 3.60 -3.85
C LEU A 84 12.49 2.44 -4.42
N GLU A 85 12.58 2.35 -5.75
CA GLU A 85 13.39 1.31 -6.38
C GLU A 85 14.88 1.55 -6.16
N GLY A 86 15.28 2.84 -6.07
CA GLY A 86 16.65 3.21 -5.75
C GLY A 86 16.93 3.34 -4.27
N SER A 87 15.89 3.55 -3.46
CA SER A 87 16.02 3.80 -2.02
C SER A 87 14.89 3.11 -1.26
N PRO A 88 14.88 1.76 -1.24
CA PRO A 88 13.78 1.00 -0.58
C PRO A 88 13.63 1.31 0.90
N GLU A 89 14.71 1.71 1.57
CA GLU A 89 14.71 2.03 3.01
C GLU A 89 13.81 3.21 3.37
N LYS A 90 13.39 3.99 2.39
CA LYS A 90 12.44 5.09 2.65
C LYS A 90 11.10 4.57 3.17
N ILE A 91 10.73 3.35 2.80
CA ILE A 91 9.52 2.71 3.33
C ILE A 91 9.64 2.54 4.84
N ASN A 92 10.81 2.16 5.34
CA ASN A 92 11.02 1.99 6.78
C ASN A 92 11.05 3.33 7.50
N GLN A 93 11.62 4.36 6.87
CA GLN A 93 11.78 5.67 7.47
C GLN A 93 10.46 6.43 7.58
N ASP A 94 9.61 6.32 6.55
CA ASP A 94 8.32 7.03 6.50
C ASP A 94 7.33 6.26 5.63
N PRO A 95 6.71 5.20 6.18
CA PRO A 95 5.83 4.34 5.38
C PRO A 95 4.63 5.09 4.77
N TYR A 96 4.11 6.10 5.45
CA TYR A 96 2.94 6.85 4.95
C TYR A 96 3.30 7.98 4.00
N GLY A 97 4.58 8.34 3.91
CA GLY A 97 5.09 9.25 2.88
C GLY A 97 5.66 8.50 1.67
N ALA A 98 5.98 7.22 1.84
CA ALA A 98 6.59 6.40 0.79
C ALA A 98 5.52 5.68 -0.02
N TRP A 99 4.74 6.44 -0.79
CA TRP A 99 3.76 5.83 -1.68
C TRP A 99 4.48 5.02 -2.76
N MET A 100 3.93 3.85 -3.09
CA MET A 100 4.55 2.94 -4.05
C MET A 100 4.02 3.16 -5.46
N PHE A 101 2.70 3.21 -5.59
CA PHE A 101 2.07 3.44 -6.90
C PHE A 101 0.77 4.20 -6.70
N LYS A 102 0.27 4.77 -7.81
CA LYS A 102 -1.04 5.40 -7.84
C LYS A 102 -1.90 4.67 -8.84
N LEU A 103 -3.20 4.58 -8.55
CA LEU A 103 -4.13 3.96 -9.47
C LEU A 103 -5.40 4.78 -9.58
N LYS A 104 -6.00 4.72 -10.77
CA LYS A 104 -7.29 5.34 -11.02
C LYS A 104 -8.34 4.25 -10.89
N PRO A 105 -9.23 4.31 -9.87
CA PRO A 105 -10.21 3.24 -9.67
C PRO A 105 -11.23 3.20 -10.79
N VAL A 106 -11.65 2.00 -11.18
CA VAL A 106 -12.73 1.81 -12.12
C VAL A 106 -14.04 2.32 -11.53
N ASP A 107 -14.21 2.10 -10.22
CA ASP A 107 -15.39 2.55 -9.48
C ASP A 107 -14.89 3.33 -8.26
N ALA A 108 -15.10 4.64 -8.27
CA ALA A 108 -14.66 5.51 -7.17
C ALA A 108 -15.32 5.14 -5.84
N THR A 109 -16.47 4.50 -5.85
CA THR A 109 -17.16 4.10 -4.61
C THR A 109 -16.54 2.88 -3.94
N ALA A 110 -15.67 2.15 -4.65
CA ALA A 110 -15.01 0.96 -4.11
C ALA A 110 -14.15 1.29 -2.88
N VAL A 111 -13.62 2.51 -2.81
CA VAL A 111 -12.79 2.96 -1.67
C VAL A 111 -13.57 2.93 -0.36
N ALA A 112 -14.88 3.18 -0.42
CA ALA A 112 -15.72 3.18 0.78
C ALA A 112 -15.82 1.79 1.42
N GLY A 113 -15.55 0.73 0.67
CA GLY A 113 -15.55 -0.65 1.20
C GLY A 113 -14.25 -1.04 1.90
N LEU A 114 -13.24 -0.20 1.86
CA LEU A 114 -11.97 -0.48 2.54
C LEU A 114 -12.09 -0.20 4.04
N LEU A 115 -11.11 -0.71 4.81
CA LEU A 115 -11.10 -0.50 6.25
C LEU A 115 -10.75 0.94 6.60
N ASP A 116 -11.42 1.50 7.59
CA ASP A 116 -10.98 2.77 8.18
C ASP A 116 -9.89 2.48 9.22
N ALA A 117 -9.36 3.54 9.84
CA ALA A 117 -8.27 3.37 10.81
C ALA A 117 -8.69 2.52 12.02
N ALA A 118 -9.90 2.68 12.51
CA ALA A 118 -10.38 1.92 13.67
C ALA A 118 -10.52 0.44 13.36
N ALA A 119 -11.08 0.11 12.20
CA ALA A 119 -11.25 -1.29 11.76
C ALA A 119 -9.89 -1.93 11.50
N TYR A 120 -8.96 -1.18 10.90
CA TYR A 120 -7.62 -1.69 10.65
C TYR A 120 -6.86 -1.91 11.96
N HIS A 121 -6.99 -1.00 12.91
CA HIS A 121 -6.36 -1.15 14.23
C HIS A 121 -6.83 -2.42 14.92
N ALA A 122 -8.15 -2.70 14.85
CA ALA A 122 -8.71 -3.91 15.42
C ALA A 122 -8.15 -5.18 14.73
N LEU A 123 -7.97 -5.13 13.41
CA LEU A 123 -7.39 -6.23 12.66
C LEU A 123 -5.94 -6.51 13.09
N VAL A 124 -5.15 -5.45 13.24
CA VAL A 124 -3.74 -5.56 13.67
C VAL A 124 -3.65 -6.15 15.07
N GLU A 125 -4.51 -5.70 15.98
CA GLU A 125 -4.53 -6.23 17.34
C GLU A 125 -4.91 -7.71 17.37
N ALA A 126 -5.86 -8.12 16.53
CA ALA A 126 -6.26 -9.51 16.43
C ALA A 126 -5.11 -10.39 15.89
N GLU A 127 -4.32 -9.87 14.96
CA GLU A 127 -3.16 -10.59 14.43
C GLU A 127 -2.03 -10.73 15.47
N ALA A 128 -1.94 -9.80 16.42
CA ALA A 128 -0.90 -9.82 17.45
C ALA A 128 -1.14 -10.91 18.49
N HIS A 129 -2.32 -11.48 18.52
CA HIS A 129 -2.72 -12.56 19.42
C HIS A 129 -2.93 -13.85 18.66
#